data_4fc6ff48ade675c163537d103b051a94
#
_entry.id   4fc6ff48ade675c163537d103b051a94
#
_cell.length_a   1.000
_cell.length_b   1.000
_cell.length_c   1.000
_cell.angle_alpha   90.00
_cell.angle_beta   90.00
_cell.angle_gamma   90.00
#
_symmetry.space_group_name_H-M   'P 1'
#
loop_
_entity.id
_entity.type
_entity.pdbx_description
1 polymer ?
#
loop_
_entity_poly.entity_id
_entity_poly.type
_entity_poly.pdbx_seq_one_letter_code
_entity_poly.pdbx_strand_id
1 'polypeptide(L)'
;FVLQGGEDGYYTDERIIHLIRMIKEQYPDCAITLSIGEKSKESYQAYFDAGADRYLLRHETYNHEHYRQLHPSNLSPGHRQQCLRNLKDIGYQVGCGFMVGSPYQTPVNLAEDMLFMKELNPHMIGIGPFIPHHDTPFAGEAAGTLELTLYMLGLIRLMIPKVLLRPHCTWNHPSERT
;
A
#
# COMPACT_ATOMS: atom_id res chain seq x y z
N PHE A 1 -15.59 -5.61 -1.47
CA PHE A 1 -15.40 -4.86 -0.21
C PHE A 1 -13.94 -4.49 -0.03
N VAL A 2 -13.67 -3.31 0.58
CA VAL A 2 -12.32 -2.89 0.99
C VAL A 2 -12.34 -2.64 2.49
N LEU A 3 -11.57 -3.43 3.24
CA LEU A 3 -11.37 -3.25 4.66
C LEU A 3 -10.03 -2.54 4.87
N GLN A 4 -10.10 -1.28 5.29
CA GLN A 4 -8.93 -0.45 5.52
C GLN A 4 -8.86 -0.07 6.99
N GLY A 5 -7.68 -0.21 7.56
CA GLY A 5 -7.37 0.18 8.92
C GLY A 5 -5.88 0.44 9.08
N GLY A 6 -5.50 1.07 10.19
CA GLY A 6 -4.11 1.12 10.62
C GLY A 6 -3.67 -0.20 11.25
N GLU A 7 -2.46 -0.22 11.78
CA GLU A 7 -1.92 -1.34 12.55
C GLU A 7 -2.44 -1.26 14.00
N ASP A 8 -3.76 -1.38 14.16
CA ASP A 8 -4.45 -1.30 15.45
C ASP A 8 -4.58 -2.70 16.06
N GLY A 9 -4.01 -2.88 17.26
CA GLY A 9 -4.05 -4.13 18.01
C GLY A 9 -5.46 -4.58 18.45
N TYR A 10 -6.47 -3.71 18.36
CA TYR A 10 -7.86 -4.08 18.62
C TYR A 10 -8.36 -5.10 17.58
N TYR A 11 -7.88 -5.01 16.34
CA TYR A 11 -8.25 -5.93 15.26
C TYR A 11 -7.34 -7.15 15.27
N THR A 12 -7.63 -8.09 16.20
CA THR A 12 -6.95 -9.38 16.27
C THR A 12 -7.24 -10.24 15.04
N ASP A 13 -6.42 -11.26 14.81
CA ASP A 13 -6.60 -12.17 13.68
C ASP A 13 -7.99 -12.83 13.70
N GLU A 14 -8.50 -13.23 14.88
CA GLU A 14 -9.81 -13.84 15.02
C GLU A 14 -10.94 -12.89 14.60
N ARG A 15 -10.84 -11.60 14.95
CA ARG A 15 -11.84 -10.60 14.56
C ARG A 15 -11.84 -10.34 13.07
N ILE A 16 -10.66 -10.24 12.45
CA ILE A 16 -10.53 -10.07 11.01
C ILE A 16 -11.09 -11.29 10.27
N ILE A 17 -10.71 -12.51 10.70
CA ILE A 17 -11.21 -13.77 10.12
C ILE A 17 -12.73 -13.86 10.24
N HIS A 18 -13.29 -13.53 11.40
CA HIS A 18 -14.73 -13.52 11.62
C HIS A 18 -15.44 -12.56 10.66
N LEU A 19 -14.93 -11.33 10.52
CA LEU A 19 -15.48 -10.33 9.61
C LEU A 19 -15.43 -10.78 8.16
N ILE A 20 -14.31 -11.36 7.71
CA ILE A 20 -14.18 -11.89 6.35
C ILE A 20 -15.24 -12.97 6.09
N ARG A 21 -15.39 -13.92 7.01
CA ARG A 21 -16.37 -15.02 6.89
C ARG A 21 -17.80 -14.49 6.85
N MET A 22 -18.15 -13.54 7.71
CA MET A 22 -19.49 -12.91 7.68
C MET A 22 -19.80 -12.26 6.34
N ILE A 23 -18.82 -11.56 5.75
CA ILE A 23 -18.99 -10.93 4.43
C ILE A 23 -19.15 -12.00 3.35
N LYS A 24 -18.31 -13.03 3.36
CA LYS A 24 -18.37 -14.10 2.35
C LYS A 24 -19.64 -14.95 2.45
N GLU A 25 -20.19 -15.13 3.64
CA GLU A 25 -21.45 -15.82 3.85
C GLU A 25 -22.62 -15.07 3.19
N GLN A 26 -22.66 -13.74 3.32
CA GLN A 26 -23.73 -12.92 2.73
C GLN A 26 -23.48 -12.56 1.26
N TYR A 27 -22.22 -12.43 0.86
CA TYR A 27 -21.81 -11.95 -0.46
C TYR A 27 -20.68 -12.82 -1.03
N PRO A 28 -20.94 -14.09 -1.37
CA PRO A 28 -19.90 -15.05 -1.78
C PRO A 28 -19.14 -14.63 -3.03
N ASP A 29 -19.79 -13.93 -3.94
CA ASP A 29 -19.23 -13.48 -5.23
C ASP A 29 -18.43 -12.18 -5.13
N CYS A 30 -18.44 -11.51 -3.97
CA CYS A 30 -17.74 -10.25 -3.80
C CYS A 30 -16.29 -10.46 -3.38
N ALA A 31 -15.37 -9.80 -4.06
CA ALA A 31 -13.96 -9.79 -3.64
C ALA A 31 -13.74 -8.95 -2.38
N ILE A 32 -12.95 -9.47 -1.45
CA ILE A 32 -12.52 -8.78 -0.24
C ILE A 32 -11.06 -8.34 -0.39
N THR A 33 -10.84 -7.04 -0.26
CA THR A 33 -9.50 -6.44 -0.23
C THR A 33 -9.16 -6.02 1.20
N LEU A 34 -8.04 -6.47 1.73
CA LEU A 34 -7.50 -6.02 3.00
C LEU A 34 -6.42 -4.95 2.79
N SER A 35 -6.41 -3.92 3.64
CA SER A 35 -5.37 -2.90 3.73
C SER A 35 -5.19 -2.54 5.22
N ILE A 36 -4.60 -3.46 5.99
CA ILE A 36 -4.52 -3.42 7.45
C ILE A 36 -3.09 -3.55 7.98
N GLY A 37 -2.12 -3.12 7.17
CA GLY A 37 -0.71 -3.06 7.57
C GLY A 37 0.05 -4.37 7.47
N GLU A 38 1.16 -4.45 8.21
CA GLU A 38 2.03 -5.62 8.24
C GLU A 38 1.49 -6.68 9.19
N LYS A 39 1.53 -7.94 8.75
CA LYS A 39 1.13 -9.11 9.55
C LYS A 39 2.13 -10.25 9.35
N SER A 40 2.03 -11.28 10.17
CA SER A 40 2.81 -12.50 9.96
C SER A 40 2.34 -13.27 8.72
N LYS A 41 3.19 -14.14 8.20
CA LYS A 41 2.81 -14.99 7.05
C LYS A 41 1.63 -15.91 7.40
N GLU A 42 1.58 -16.37 8.64
CA GLU A 42 0.51 -17.23 9.18
C GLU A 42 -0.82 -16.45 9.24
N SER A 43 -0.79 -15.18 9.70
CA SER A 43 -1.97 -14.31 9.69
C SER A 43 -2.48 -14.06 8.26
N TYR A 44 -1.59 -13.75 7.33
CA TYR A 44 -1.96 -13.60 5.92
C TYR A 44 -2.61 -14.87 5.35
N GLN A 45 -2.03 -16.04 5.65
CA GLN A 45 -2.58 -17.32 5.22
C GLN A 45 -3.99 -17.54 5.80
N ALA A 46 -4.17 -17.28 7.09
CA ALA A 46 -5.46 -17.47 7.76
C ALA A 46 -6.56 -16.52 7.20
N TYR A 47 -6.21 -15.29 6.83
CA TYR A 47 -7.17 -14.39 6.18
C TYR A 47 -7.50 -14.83 4.76
N PHE A 48 -6.50 -15.35 4.01
CA PHE A 48 -6.72 -15.91 2.68
C PHE A 48 -7.65 -17.10 2.71
N ASP A 49 -7.40 -18.05 3.64
CA ASP A 49 -8.24 -19.23 3.86
C ASP A 49 -9.66 -18.89 4.32
N ALA A 50 -9.82 -17.75 5.01
CA ALA A 50 -11.13 -17.21 5.40
C ALA A 50 -11.92 -16.59 4.24
N GLY A 51 -11.25 -16.29 3.10
CA GLY A 51 -11.86 -15.77 1.89
C GLY A 51 -11.42 -14.37 1.46
N ALA A 52 -10.34 -13.82 2.03
CA ALA A 52 -9.77 -12.57 1.52
C ALA A 52 -9.06 -12.82 0.19
N ASP A 53 -9.38 -12.02 -0.83
CA ASP A 53 -8.88 -12.23 -2.20
C ASP A 53 -7.69 -11.33 -2.53
N ARG A 54 -7.66 -10.12 -1.96
CA ARG A 54 -6.72 -9.06 -2.31
C ARG A 54 -6.10 -8.45 -1.07
N TYR A 55 -4.85 -8.03 -1.21
CA TYR A 55 -4.16 -7.29 -0.15
C TYR A 55 -3.42 -6.09 -0.72
N LEU A 56 -3.66 -4.89 -0.18
CA LEU A 56 -2.93 -3.68 -0.51
C LEU A 56 -1.97 -3.34 0.64
N LEU A 57 -0.68 -3.39 0.35
CA LEU A 57 0.39 -2.97 1.25
C LEU A 57 1.36 -2.08 0.49
N ARG A 58 1.35 -0.78 0.75
CA ARG A 58 2.29 0.13 0.10
C ARG A 58 3.70 -0.13 0.62
N HIS A 59 4.67 -0.30 -0.27
CA HIS A 59 6.07 -0.49 0.14
C HIS A 59 6.72 0.84 0.59
N GLU A 60 6.09 1.97 0.28
CA GLU A 60 6.45 3.36 0.57
C GLU A 60 7.72 3.82 -0.13
N THR A 61 8.80 3.09 -0.04
CA THR A 61 10.02 3.19 -0.84
C THR A 61 10.82 1.89 -0.74
N TYR A 62 11.48 1.50 -1.82
CA TYR A 62 12.38 0.35 -1.83
C TYR A 62 13.73 0.68 -1.17
N ASN A 63 14.16 1.93 -1.27
CA ASN A 63 15.44 2.39 -0.73
C ASN A 63 15.42 2.40 0.80
N HIS A 64 16.36 1.67 1.40
CA HIS A 64 16.42 1.49 2.86
C HIS A 64 16.78 2.78 3.60
N GLU A 65 17.62 3.63 3.02
CA GLU A 65 18.01 4.90 3.64
C GLU A 65 16.83 5.87 3.62
N HIS A 66 16.20 6.03 2.47
CA HIS A 66 15.01 6.85 2.32
C HIS A 66 13.86 6.38 3.24
N TYR A 67 13.67 5.05 3.37
CA TYR A 67 12.66 4.49 4.27
C TYR A 67 12.90 4.89 5.73
N ARG A 68 14.16 4.85 6.21
CA ARG A 68 14.52 5.27 7.58
C ARG A 68 14.30 6.75 7.84
N GLN A 69 14.39 7.59 6.80
CA GLN A 69 14.09 9.02 6.91
C GLN A 69 12.59 9.30 7.03
N LEU A 70 11.75 8.43 6.47
CA LEU A 70 10.29 8.59 6.45
C LEU A 70 9.58 7.91 7.63
N HIS A 71 10.18 6.90 8.24
CA HIS A 71 9.50 6.02 9.19
C HIS A 71 10.25 5.95 10.53
N PRO A 72 9.54 5.64 11.64
CA PRO A 72 10.16 5.38 12.91
C PRO A 72 11.20 4.25 12.84
N SER A 73 12.25 4.36 13.67
CA SER A 73 13.41 3.45 13.64
C SER A 73 13.11 1.97 13.97
N ASN A 74 11.96 1.70 14.56
CA ASN A 74 11.47 0.34 14.85
C ASN A 74 10.85 -0.37 13.64
N LEU A 75 10.63 0.34 12.51
CA LEU A 75 10.11 -0.24 11.28
C LEU A 75 11.25 -0.61 10.33
N SER A 76 11.08 -1.73 9.63
CA SER A 76 12.08 -2.28 8.71
C SER A 76 11.57 -2.32 7.27
N PRO A 77 12.27 -1.67 6.32
CA PRO A 77 11.91 -1.76 4.91
C PRO A 77 12.00 -3.19 4.38
N GLY A 78 12.99 -3.96 4.82
CA GLY A 78 13.14 -5.36 4.44
C GLY A 78 11.98 -6.24 4.93
N HIS A 79 11.43 -5.96 6.13
CA HIS A 79 10.26 -6.67 6.62
C HIS A 79 9.03 -6.38 5.76
N ARG A 80 8.78 -5.11 5.43
CA ARG A 80 7.64 -4.71 4.57
C ARG A 80 7.73 -5.32 3.17
N GLN A 81 8.91 -5.35 2.58
CA GLN A 81 9.15 -6.02 1.30
C GLN A 81 8.90 -7.54 1.40
N GLN A 82 9.32 -8.17 2.51
CA GLN A 82 9.07 -9.59 2.76
C GLN A 82 7.57 -9.87 2.91
N CYS A 83 6.82 -9.00 3.59
CA CYS A 83 5.36 -9.09 3.66
C CYS A 83 4.72 -9.14 2.27
N LEU A 84 5.14 -8.27 1.35
CA LEU A 84 4.64 -8.26 -0.04
C LEU A 84 4.95 -9.56 -0.79
N ARG A 85 6.15 -10.12 -0.61
CA ARG A 85 6.52 -11.42 -1.18
C ARG A 85 5.67 -12.55 -0.59
N ASN A 86 5.50 -12.57 0.75
CA ASN A 86 4.65 -13.56 1.42
C ASN A 86 3.20 -13.52 0.90
N LEU A 87 2.62 -12.34 0.76
CA LEU A 87 1.27 -12.17 0.20
C LEU A 87 1.18 -12.74 -1.22
N LYS A 88 2.20 -12.53 -2.04
CA LYS A 88 2.24 -13.07 -3.39
C LYS A 88 2.37 -14.59 -3.42
N ASP A 89 3.24 -15.15 -2.58
CA ASP A 89 3.47 -16.60 -2.45
C ASP A 89 2.20 -17.33 -1.98
N ILE A 90 1.39 -16.71 -1.11
CA ILE A 90 0.10 -17.24 -0.65
C ILE A 90 -0.94 -17.27 -1.78
N GLY A 91 -0.85 -16.35 -2.74
CA GLY A 91 -1.76 -16.29 -3.88
C GLY A 91 -2.70 -15.09 -3.91
N TYR A 92 -2.50 -14.10 -3.05
CA TYR A 92 -3.28 -12.86 -3.10
C TYR A 92 -3.11 -12.10 -4.43
N GLN A 93 -4.16 -11.40 -4.83
CA GLN A 93 -4.01 -10.28 -5.76
C GLN A 93 -3.36 -9.11 -4.99
N VAL A 94 -2.04 -9.00 -5.13
CA VAL A 94 -1.25 -8.03 -4.34
C VAL A 94 -1.30 -6.65 -4.97
N GLY A 95 -1.52 -5.65 -4.11
CA GLY A 95 -1.34 -4.24 -4.42
C GLY A 95 -0.14 -3.66 -3.66
N CYS A 96 0.66 -2.83 -4.32
CA CYS A 96 1.75 -2.07 -3.71
C CYS A 96 1.69 -0.59 -4.11
N GLY A 97 2.67 0.20 -3.74
CA GLY A 97 2.75 1.61 -4.11
C GLY A 97 3.64 2.43 -3.19
N PHE A 98 3.76 3.71 -3.53
CA PHE A 98 4.56 4.69 -2.80
C PHE A 98 3.96 6.10 -2.94
N MET A 99 4.49 7.06 -2.16
CA MET A 99 4.16 8.48 -2.30
C MET A 99 5.14 9.15 -3.25
N VAL A 100 4.62 9.96 -4.17
CA VAL A 100 5.42 10.71 -5.14
C VAL A 100 5.75 12.09 -4.57
N GLY A 101 7.03 12.45 -4.58
CA GLY A 101 7.51 13.72 -4.02
C GLY A 101 7.50 13.73 -2.49
N SER A 102 7.69 12.58 -1.84
CA SER A 102 7.88 12.52 -0.39
C SER A 102 9.20 13.19 0.01
N PRO A 103 9.35 13.66 1.27
CA PRO A 103 10.58 14.27 1.74
C PRO A 103 11.81 13.42 1.42
N TYR A 104 12.90 14.04 1.03
CA TYR A 104 14.19 13.40 0.67
C TYR A 104 14.16 12.46 -0.55
N GLN A 105 13.02 12.31 -1.23
CA GLN A 105 12.91 11.43 -2.40
C GLN A 105 13.76 11.96 -3.58
N THR A 106 14.55 11.09 -4.14
CA THR A 106 15.41 11.37 -5.30
C THR A 106 14.93 10.61 -6.55
N PRO A 107 15.35 11.00 -7.77
CA PRO A 107 15.07 10.21 -8.96
C PRO A 107 15.59 8.76 -8.88
N VAL A 108 16.68 8.52 -8.13
CA VAL A 108 17.20 7.17 -7.89
C VAL A 108 16.22 6.34 -7.07
N ASN A 109 15.63 6.91 -6.01
CA ASN A 109 14.61 6.21 -5.21
C ASN A 109 13.40 5.84 -6.06
N LEU A 110 12.92 6.75 -6.91
CA LEU A 110 11.81 6.47 -7.84
C LEU A 110 12.15 5.35 -8.83
N ALA A 111 13.38 5.31 -9.34
CA ALA A 111 13.82 4.25 -10.24
C ALA A 111 13.91 2.89 -9.52
N GLU A 112 14.40 2.86 -8.28
CA GLU A 112 14.46 1.65 -7.45
C GLU A 112 13.05 1.13 -7.12
N ASP A 113 12.11 2.01 -6.78
CA ASP A 113 10.71 1.68 -6.57
C ASP A 113 10.08 1.06 -7.82
N MET A 114 10.36 1.61 -8.98
CA MET A 114 9.86 1.07 -10.25
C MET A 114 10.45 -0.31 -10.57
N LEU A 115 11.75 -0.51 -10.34
CA LEU A 115 12.39 -1.82 -10.54
C LEU A 115 11.83 -2.87 -9.59
N PHE A 116 11.63 -2.51 -8.33
CA PHE A 116 10.99 -3.38 -7.35
C PHE A 116 9.56 -3.76 -7.76
N MET A 117 8.76 -2.79 -8.19
CA MET A 117 7.40 -3.08 -8.68
C MET A 117 7.41 -3.99 -9.91
N LYS A 118 8.37 -3.81 -10.82
CA LYS A 118 8.54 -4.70 -11.98
C LYS A 118 8.87 -6.13 -11.56
N GLU A 119 9.79 -6.31 -10.60
CA GLU A 119 10.15 -7.61 -10.04
C GLU A 119 8.96 -8.25 -9.32
N LEU A 120 8.31 -7.50 -8.42
CA LEU A 120 7.14 -7.98 -7.67
C LEU A 120 5.98 -8.35 -8.58
N ASN A 121 5.84 -7.66 -9.73
CA ASN A 121 4.75 -7.84 -10.68
C ASN A 121 3.37 -7.87 -9.98
N PRO A 122 2.95 -6.78 -9.33
CA PRO A 122 1.72 -6.72 -8.57
C PRO A 122 0.50 -6.68 -9.50
N HIS A 123 -0.68 -6.98 -8.94
CA HIS A 123 -1.95 -6.87 -9.65
C HIS A 123 -2.48 -5.43 -9.66
N MET A 124 -2.07 -4.64 -8.67
CA MET A 124 -2.56 -3.28 -8.48
C MET A 124 -1.40 -2.39 -7.96
N ILE A 125 -1.33 -1.16 -8.44
CA ILE A 125 -0.38 -0.15 -7.95
C ILE A 125 -1.16 1.11 -7.59
N GLY A 126 -0.94 1.60 -6.37
CA GLY A 126 -1.49 2.84 -5.87
C GLY A 126 -0.38 3.86 -5.58
N ILE A 127 -0.27 4.89 -6.41
CA ILE A 127 0.61 6.03 -6.15
C ILE A 127 -0.20 7.32 -6.13
N GLY A 128 0.30 8.30 -5.40
CA GLY A 128 -0.27 9.63 -5.33
C GLY A 128 0.76 10.62 -4.83
N PRO A 129 0.52 11.93 -4.96
CA PRO A 129 1.43 12.93 -4.43
C PRO A 129 1.52 12.82 -2.90
N PHE A 130 2.69 13.10 -2.36
CA PHE A 130 2.85 13.32 -0.93
C PHE A 130 2.06 14.58 -0.52
N ILE A 131 1.28 14.48 0.55
CA ILE A 131 0.55 15.60 1.13
C ILE A 131 0.98 15.70 2.59
N PRO A 132 1.65 16.80 3.00
CA PRO A 132 2.06 17.00 4.37
C PRO A 132 0.84 17.11 5.29
N HIS A 133 0.93 16.51 6.47
CA HIS A 133 -0.12 16.58 7.49
C HIS A 133 0.42 17.26 8.74
N HIS A 134 -0.37 18.16 9.34
CA HIS A 134 0.03 19.00 10.46
C HIS A 134 0.43 18.22 11.73
N ASP A 135 -0.07 17.00 11.90
CA ASP A 135 0.25 16.13 13.04
C ASP A 135 1.46 15.21 12.81
N THR A 136 2.22 15.45 11.74
CA THR A 136 3.40 14.65 11.41
C THR A 136 4.69 15.48 11.47
N PRO A 137 5.86 14.84 11.64
CA PRO A 137 7.14 15.53 11.55
C PRO A 137 7.37 16.26 10.22
N PHE A 138 6.60 15.94 9.21
CA PHE A 138 6.72 16.47 7.84
C PHE A 138 5.73 17.61 7.55
N ALA A 139 5.11 18.22 8.57
CA ALA A 139 4.12 19.28 8.41
C ALA A 139 4.64 20.50 7.63
N GLY A 140 5.94 20.77 7.69
CA GLY A 140 6.59 21.88 6.99
C GLY A 140 7.19 21.52 5.62
N GLU A 141 7.07 20.28 5.18
CA GLU A 141 7.66 19.83 3.92
C GLU A 141 6.79 20.21 2.72
N ALA A 142 7.44 20.34 1.56
CA ALA A 142 6.72 20.60 0.31
C ALA A 142 5.85 19.40 -0.10
N ALA A 143 4.65 19.67 -0.59
CA ALA A 143 3.80 18.63 -1.17
C ALA A 143 4.39 18.10 -2.48
N GLY A 144 4.15 16.83 -2.77
CA GLY A 144 4.42 16.23 -4.07
C GLY A 144 3.53 16.85 -5.16
N THR A 145 4.01 16.86 -6.41
CA THR A 145 3.29 17.51 -7.52
C THR A 145 2.41 16.52 -8.30
N LEU A 146 1.30 17.02 -8.83
CA LEU A 146 0.44 16.27 -9.73
C LEU A 146 1.20 15.89 -11.02
N GLU A 147 2.01 16.81 -11.55
CA GLU A 147 2.78 16.60 -12.77
C GLU A 147 3.71 15.40 -12.66
N LEU A 148 4.54 15.36 -11.59
CA LEU A 148 5.43 14.23 -11.34
C LEU A 148 4.63 12.93 -11.12
N THR A 149 3.50 13.01 -10.42
CA THR A 149 2.63 11.83 -10.20
C THR A 149 2.08 11.28 -11.51
N LEU A 150 1.59 12.13 -12.41
CA LEU A 150 1.10 11.72 -13.72
C LEU A 150 2.23 11.14 -14.60
N TYR A 151 3.41 11.74 -14.54
CA TYR A 151 4.59 11.23 -15.21
C TYR A 151 4.95 9.81 -14.73
N MET A 152 4.98 9.59 -13.41
CA MET A 152 5.24 8.28 -12.82
C MET A 152 4.15 7.25 -13.18
N LEU A 153 2.87 7.64 -13.20
CA LEU A 153 1.78 6.76 -13.65
C LEU A 153 1.96 6.34 -15.11
N GLY A 154 2.39 7.27 -15.97
CA GLY A 154 2.71 6.99 -17.38
C GLY A 154 3.85 5.98 -17.52
N LEU A 155 4.95 6.17 -16.80
CA LEU A 155 6.09 5.25 -16.80
C LEU A 155 5.71 3.85 -16.28
N ILE A 156 4.94 3.78 -15.17
CA ILE A 156 4.45 2.51 -14.64
C ILE A 156 3.57 1.79 -15.66
N ARG A 157 2.68 2.51 -16.36
CA ARG A 157 1.83 1.93 -17.40
C ARG A 157 2.63 1.34 -18.55
N LEU A 158 3.72 2.01 -18.94
CA LEU A 158 4.62 1.49 -20.00
C LEU A 158 5.39 0.27 -19.53
N MET A 159 5.83 0.25 -18.28
CA MET A 159 6.67 -0.81 -17.73
C MET A 159 5.87 -2.07 -17.33
N ILE A 160 4.64 -1.87 -16.79
CA ILE A 160 3.75 -2.94 -16.34
C ILE A 160 2.35 -2.74 -16.98
N PRO A 161 2.18 -3.03 -18.27
CA PRO A 161 0.99 -2.62 -19.02
C PRO A 161 -0.34 -3.16 -18.51
N LYS A 162 -0.33 -4.32 -17.87
CA LYS A 162 -1.55 -5.01 -17.39
C LYS A 162 -1.94 -4.68 -15.95
N VAL A 163 -1.12 -3.92 -15.23
CA VAL A 163 -1.39 -3.59 -13.84
C VAL A 163 -2.61 -2.65 -13.71
N LEU A 164 -3.42 -2.87 -12.68
CA LEU A 164 -4.47 -1.94 -12.30
C LEU A 164 -3.83 -0.73 -11.59
N LEU A 165 -3.87 0.43 -12.23
CA LEU A 165 -3.40 1.68 -11.63
C LEU A 165 -4.56 2.37 -10.91
N ARG A 166 -4.35 2.71 -9.63
CA ARG A 166 -5.25 3.58 -8.87
C ARG A 166 -4.49 4.83 -8.46
N PRO A 167 -4.88 6.02 -8.92
CA PRO A 167 -4.41 7.26 -8.33
C PRO A 167 -4.91 7.29 -6.88
N HIS A 168 -4.01 7.36 -5.93
CA HIS A 168 -4.34 7.50 -4.52
C HIS A 168 -4.34 8.99 -4.19
N CYS A 169 -5.50 9.62 -4.35
CA CYS A 169 -5.74 10.91 -3.73
C CYS A 169 -6.26 10.64 -2.32
N THR A 170 -5.54 11.03 -1.29
CA THR A 170 -6.09 11.17 0.05
C THR A 170 -7.02 12.38 0.04
N TRP A 171 -8.27 12.15 -0.39
CA TRP A 171 -9.33 13.14 -0.26
C TRP A 171 -9.75 13.20 1.21
N ASN A 172 -9.10 14.05 1.97
CA ASN A 172 -9.56 14.50 3.26
C ASN A 172 -9.32 16.01 3.37
N HIS A 173 -9.89 16.79 2.44
CA HIS A 173 -10.06 18.20 2.68
C HIS A 173 -11.47 18.42 3.26
N PRO A 174 -11.61 18.89 4.52
CA PRO A 174 -12.92 19.12 5.15
C PRO A 174 -13.75 20.23 4.47
N SER A 175 -13.16 21.00 3.56
CA SER A 175 -13.78 22.18 2.93
C SER A 175 -14.61 21.90 1.67
N GLU A 176 -14.69 20.65 1.19
CA GLU A 176 -15.44 20.34 -0.04
C GLU A 176 -16.63 19.39 0.19
N ARG A 177 -17.18 19.38 1.41
CA ARG A 177 -18.51 18.82 1.66
C ARG A 177 -19.54 19.94 1.73
N THR A 178 -19.97 20.41 0.60
CA THR A 178 -21.21 21.16 0.43
C THR A 178 -22.12 20.41 -0.53
#